data_88ede057269d06d76ad5b5fb902c4b70
#
_entry.id   88ede057269d06d76ad5b5fb902c4b70
#
_cell.length_a   1.000
_cell.length_b   1.000
_cell.length_c   1.000
_cell.angle_alpha   90.00
_cell.angle_beta   90.00
_cell.angle_gamma   90.00
#
_symmetry.space_group_name_H-M   'P 1'
#
loop_
_entity.id
_entity.type
_entity.pdbx_description
1 polymer ?
#
loop_
_entity_poly.entity_id
_entity_poly.type
_entity_poly.pdbx_seq_one_letter_code
_entity_poly.pdbx_strand_id
1 'polypeptide(L)'
;MAKKIFVFITVMFVGKLFAQSDSLKRAISQIDQTNQKQKEWYENIQIRGYVQTRYNRLLETNPDLKCEQCDKSWGDNGAFFIRRARIIFFGQISKRVYFYIQPDFASSAGTTGHVAQLRDAYFDLGLDKNNEFRIRLGQSKVPFGFENMQSSQNRLPLDRADALNSAVTNERDLGAFFYWAPKGTRTLLSSLVRDGLKGSGDYGVFAFGAYNGQTANQTERNNNLHFVSRLSCPIKIKNQIIEPGIQAYSGQFTLLSTSSGVKKNEKSTYLDERVAGTFVLYPKPFGIQAEYNIGQGPQFNKDTDSIEIRNLKGGYITMSYLIKTAKQTIIPFVRGQYYDGGKKHELDARSYKVNEFEIGVEWQPHKTFELVAMYTISRRRFEDFEKQDNFQSGRLLRLQAQINF
;
A
#
# COMPACT_ATOMS: atom_id res chain seq x y z
N MET A 1 -51.16 24.49 -67.54
CA MET A 1 -49.83 25.07 -67.13
C MET A 1 -49.71 25.31 -65.65
N ALA A 2 -50.69 25.71 -64.90
CA ALA A 2 -50.63 26.05 -63.47
C ALA A 2 -50.19 24.84 -62.51
N LYS A 3 -50.62 23.60 -62.77
CA LYS A 3 -50.32 22.44 -61.97
C LYS A 3 -48.81 22.03 -61.99
N LYS A 4 -48.11 22.26 -63.11
CA LYS A 4 -46.66 21.94 -63.22
C LYS A 4 -45.78 22.96 -62.51
N ILE A 5 -46.19 24.20 -62.41
CA ILE A 5 -45.44 25.27 -61.70
C ILE A 5 -45.57 25.09 -60.19
N PHE A 6 -46.70 24.63 -59.67
CA PHE A 6 -46.90 24.41 -58.23
C PHE A 6 -46.01 23.25 -57.69
N VAL A 7 -45.88 22.16 -58.46
CA VAL A 7 -45.04 21.05 -58.10
C VAL A 7 -43.56 21.45 -58.10
N PHE A 8 -43.09 22.30 -59.03
CA PHE A 8 -41.68 22.74 -59.10
C PHE A 8 -41.34 23.70 -57.97
N ILE A 9 -42.23 24.55 -57.53
CA ILE A 9 -42.07 25.48 -56.39
C ILE A 9 -42.04 24.67 -55.08
N THR A 10 -42.89 23.65 -54.92
CA THR A 10 -42.92 22.80 -53.73
C THR A 10 -41.61 21.95 -53.61
N VAL A 11 -41.11 21.40 -54.71
CA VAL A 11 -39.83 20.64 -54.73
C VAL A 11 -38.63 21.54 -54.43
N MET A 12 -38.61 22.80 -54.93
CA MET A 12 -37.56 23.76 -54.60
C MET A 12 -37.59 24.21 -53.11
N PHE A 13 -38.79 24.35 -52.52
CA PHE A 13 -38.92 24.72 -51.10
C PHE A 13 -38.54 23.58 -50.18
N VAL A 14 -38.92 22.32 -50.50
CA VAL A 14 -38.50 21.12 -49.77
C VAL A 14 -37.00 20.88 -49.88
N GLY A 15 -36.42 21.05 -51.08
CA GLY A 15 -34.97 20.95 -51.29
C GLY A 15 -34.17 21.98 -50.50
N LYS A 16 -34.65 23.22 -50.36
CA LYS A 16 -34.02 24.23 -49.51
C LYS A 16 -34.11 23.91 -48.01
N LEU A 17 -35.22 23.34 -47.55
CA LEU A 17 -35.42 22.90 -46.17
C LEU A 17 -34.48 21.74 -45.81
N PHE A 18 -34.28 20.77 -46.69
CA PHE A 18 -33.32 19.70 -46.49
C PHE A 18 -31.85 20.18 -46.49
N ALA A 19 -31.48 21.06 -47.44
CA ALA A 19 -30.15 21.66 -47.49
C ALA A 19 -29.83 22.50 -46.22
N GLN A 20 -30.84 23.20 -45.70
CA GLN A 20 -30.69 23.97 -44.46
C GLN A 20 -30.60 23.08 -43.21
N SER A 21 -31.30 21.93 -43.18
CA SER A 21 -31.17 20.93 -42.14
C SER A 21 -29.80 20.27 -42.14
N ASP A 22 -29.21 19.96 -43.29
CA ASP A 22 -27.90 19.36 -43.39
C ASP A 22 -26.74 20.35 -43.07
N SER A 23 -26.91 21.62 -43.43
CA SER A 23 -25.97 22.67 -43.02
C SER A 23 -26.02 22.92 -41.51
N LEU A 24 -27.20 22.88 -40.90
CA LEU A 24 -27.38 22.98 -39.45
C LEU A 24 -26.78 21.78 -38.70
N LYS A 25 -26.97 20.56 -39.21
CA LYS A 25 -26.34 19.35 -38.67
C LYS A 25 -24.83 19.42 -38.77
N ARG A 26 -24.28 19.89 -39.88
CA ARG A 26 -22.81 20.09 -40.03
C ARG A 26 -22.28 21.17 -39.09
N ALA A 27 -23.01 22.29 -38.94
CA ALA A 27 -22.63 23.33 -37.99
C ALA A 27 -22.69 22.84 -36.53
N ILE A 28 -23.70 22.06 -36.15
CA ILE A 28 -23.83 21.45 -34.82
C ILE A 28 -22.68 20.45 -34.62
N SER A 29 -22.36 19.58 -35.60
CA SER A 29 -21.27 18.66 -35.51
C SER A 29 -19.90 19.33 -35.45
N GLN A 30 -19.71 20.46 -36.12
CA GLN A 30 -18.50 21.29 -36.02
C GLN A 30 -18.41 22.01 -34.67
N ILE A 31 -19.54 22.50 -34.13
CA ILE A 31 -19.61 23.08 -32.78
C ILE A 31 -19.32 22.01 -31.72
N ASP A 32 -19.86 20.80 -31.85
CA ASP A 32 -19.57 19.66 -30.96
C ASP A 32 -18.11 19.21 -31.06
N GLN A 33 -17.53 19.21 -32.26
CA GLN A 33 -16.10 18.94 -32.44
C GLN A 33 -15.22 20.06 -31.90
N THR A 34 -15.64 21.31 -31.99
CA THR A 34 -14.90 22.48 -31.46
C THR A 34 -15.10 22.59 -29.94
N ASN A 35 -16.23 22.14 -29.41
CA ASN A 35 -16.52 22.09 -27.98
C ASN A 35 -16.01 20.83 -27.29
N GLN A 36 -15.53 19.80 -27.99
CA GLN A 36 -14.62 18.82 -27.44
C GLN A 36 -13.25 19.48 -27.26
N LYS A 37 -13.18 20.50 -26.40
CA LYS A 37 -11.95 21.04 -25.87
C LYS A 37 -11.12 19.86 -25.44
N GLN A 38 -10.04 19.59 -26.12
CA GLN A 38 -9.11 18.54 -25.74
C GLN A 38 -8.70 18.88 -24.31
N LYS A 39 -9.15 18.05 -23.33
CA LYS A 39 -8.86 18.31 -21.92
C LYS A 39 -7.37 18.53 -21.78
N GLU A 40 -6.99 19.65 -21.21
CA GLU A 40 -5.59 19.93 -20.90
C GLU A 40 -5.10 18.86 -19.88
N TRP A 41 -3.82 18.50 -19.98
CA TRP A 41 -3.27 17.41 -19.16
C TRP A 41 -3.51 17.62 -17.64
N TYR A 42 -3.52 18.87 -17.17
CA TYR A 42 -3.76 19.20 -15.75
C TYR A 42 -5.23 19.01 -15.33
N GLU A 43 -6.19 19.01 -16.25
CA GLU A 43 -7.59 18.70 -15.94
C GLU A 43 -7.81 17.22 -15.58
N ASN A 44 -6.83 16.36 -15.86
CA ASN A 44 -6.84 14.97 -15.46
C ASN A 44 -6.17 14.71 -14.10
N ILE A 45 -5.68 15.76 -13.43
CA ILE A 45 -5.09 15.65 -12.09
C ILE A 45 -6.22 15.53 -11.07
N GLN A 46 -6.13 14.51 -10.24
CA GLN A 46 -7.06 14.26 -9.14
C GLN A 46 -6.32 14.43 -7.82
N ILE A 47 -7.04 14.91 -6.82
CA ILE A 47 -6.53 15.07 -5.45
C ILE A 47 -7.43 14.25 -4.54
N ARG A 48 -6.81 13.50 -3.64
CA ARG A 48 -7.47 12.82 -2.52
C ARG A 48 -6.54 12.78 -1.33
N GLY A 49 -7.06 12.43 -0.17
CA GLY A 49 -6.22 12.31 1.00
C GLY A 49 -6.89 11.62 2.16
N TYR A 50 -6.17 11.51 3.24
CA TYR A 50 -6.70 11.03 4.51
C TYR A 50 -5.86 11.48 5.69
N VAL A 51 -6.53 11.61 6.83
CA VAL A 51 -5.90 11.88 8.12
C VAL A 51 -6.28 10.77 9.09
N GLN A 52 -5.30 10.24 9.81
CA GLN A 52 -5.47 9.26 10.87
C GLN A 52 -4.99 9.84 12.20
N THR A 53 -5.89 9.96 13.17
CA THR A 53 -5.59 10.28 14.55
C THR A 53 -5.71 9.03 15.40
N ARG A 54 -4.76 8.78 16.29
CA ARG A 54 -4.67 7.53 17.04
C ARG A 54 -4.39 7.79 18.52
N TYR A 55 -4.84 6.84 19.35
CA TYR A 55 -4.42 6.65 20.74
C TYR A 55 -4.02 5.18 20.95
N ASN A 56 -2.78 4.92 21.36
CA ASN A 56 -2.22 3.56 21.32
C ASN A 56 -2.26 2.77 22.63
N ARG A 57 -2.27 3.44 23.79
CA ARG A 57 -1.91 2.80 25.06
C ARG A 57 -3.03 2.82 26.11
N LEU A 58 -4.30 2.66 25.68
CA LEU A 58 -5.39 2.50 26.62
C LEU A 58 -5.34 1.09 27.24
N LEU A 59 -5.68 0.98 28.53
CA LEU A 59 -5.71 -0.30 29.27
C LEU A 59 -4.38 -1.07 29.17
N GLU A 60 -3.27 -0.37 29.10
CA GLU A 60 -1.94 -0.96 29.02
C GLU A 60 -1.57 -1.68 30.31
N THR A 61 -1.04 -2.90 30.19
CA THR A 61 -0.64 -3.73 31.33
C THR A 61 0.88 -3.82 31.52
N ASN A 62 1.67 -3.33 30.55
CA ASN A 62 3.14 -3.34 30.61
C ASN A 62 3.72 -2.19 29.76
N PRO A 63 4.23 -1.12 30.40
CA PRO A 63 4.84 0.02 29.70
C PRO A 63 6.14 -0.30 28.96
N ASP A 64 6.83 -1.40 29.34
CA ASP A 64 8.05 -1.83 28.66
C ASP A 64 7.79 -2.61 27.36
N LEU A 65 6.54 -3.00 27.13
CA LEU A 65 6.16 -3.62 25.87
C LEU A 65 6.22 -2.57 24.74
N LYS A 66 7.29 -2.62 23.95
CA LYS A 66 7.54 -1.69 22.84
C LYS A 66 7.28 -2.33 21.49
N CYS A 67 6.82 -1.52 20.57
CA CYS A 67 6.66 -1.87 19.15
C CYS A 67 7.06 -0.64 18.32
N GLU A 68 8.28 -0.55 17.84
CA GLU A 68 8.79 0.67 17.18
C GLU A 68 7.96 1.11 15.98
N GLN A 69 7.38 0.17 15.23
CA GLN A 69 6.49 0.51 14.13
C GLN A 69 5.10 0.97 14.57
N CYS A 70 4.61 0.50 15.74
CA CYS A 70 3.29 0.82 16.29
C CYS A 70 3.33 2.13 17.09
N ASP A 71 4.38 2.28 17.89
CA ASP A 71 4.57 3.33 18.89
C ASP A 71 5.29 4.55 18.34
N LYS A 72 5.19 4.83 17.07
CA LYS A 72 5.54 6.16 16.53
C LYS A 72 4.56 7.23 17.05
N SER A 73 4.09 6.99 18.24
CA SER A 73 3.41 7.93 19.09
C SER A 73 4.46 8.78 19.81
N TRP A 74 4.11 9.94 20.07
CA TRP A 74 4.83 10.99 20.73
C TRP A 74 4.92 10.72 22.23
N GLY A 75 5.99 10.08 22.63
CA GLY A 75 6.27 9.77 24.03
C GLY A 75 5.94 8.33 24.45
N ASP A 76 6.46 7.97 25.62
CA ASP A 76 6.32 6.62 26.20
C ASP A 76 4.97 6.40 26.89
N ASN A 77 4.26 7.46 27.22
CA ASN A 77 2.95 7.44 27.86
C ASN A 77 1.85 7.57 26.80
N GLY A 78 0.72 6.91 27.00
CA GLY A 78 -0.40 6.99 26.06
C GLY A 78 -0.84 8.42 25.79
N ALA A 79 -0.91 8.79 24.51
CA ALA A 79 -1.30 10.13 24.08
C ALA A 79 -2.01 10.08 22.71
N PHE A 80 -2.73 11.13 22.39
CA PHE A 80 -3.22 11.37 21.04
C PHE A 80 -2.08 11.81 20.12
N PHE A 81 -2.06 11.28 18.92
CA PHE A 81 -1.11 11.69 17.89
C PHE A 81 -1.70 11.52 16.49
N ILE A 82 -1.16 12.31 15.55
CA ILE A 82 -1.50 12.16 14.14
C ILE A 82 -0.60 11.04 13.58
N ARG A 83 -1.20 9.91 13.24
CA ARG A 83 -0.47 8.76 12.70
C ARG A 83 -0.10 8.94 11.24
N ARG A 84 -0.99 9.60 10.46
CA ARG A 84 -0.78 9.93 9.03
C ARG A 84 -1.60 11.15 8.67
N ALA A 85 -1.02 12.01 7.84
CA ALA A 85 -1.70 13.14 7.21
C ALA A 85 -1.21 13.21 5.77
N ARG A 86 -1.95 12.62 4.83
CA ARG A 86 -1.49 12.40 3.46
C ARG A 86 -2.39 13.10 2.45
N ILE A 87 -1.74 13.78 1.51
CA ILE A 87 -2.37 14.28 0.30
C ILE A 87 -1.79 13.50 -0.89
N ILE A 88 -2.63 13.18 -1.85
CA ILE A 88 -2.26 12.36 -2.99
C ILE A 88 -2.66 13.12 -4.25
N PHE A 89 -1.67 13.42 -5.08
CA PHE A 89 -1.84 13.96 -6.43
C PHE A 89 -1.61 12.85 -7.42
N PHE A 90 -2.55 12.58 -8.29
CA PHE A 90 -2.44 11.49 -9.25
C PHE A 90 -3.30 11.74 -10.48
N GLY A 91 -2.94 11.12 -11.59
CA GLY A 91 -3.75 11.22 -12.80
C GLY A 91 -3.07 10.66 -14.05
N GLN A 92 -3.86 10.51 -15.08
CA GLN A 92 -3.42 10.09 -16.40
C GLN A 92 -3.11 11.35 -17.23
N ILE A 93 -1.82 11.74 -17.33
CA ILE A 93 -1.41 12.95 -18.08
C ILE A 93 -1.35 12.72 -19.60
N SER A 94 -1.29 11.48 -20.05
CA SER A 94 -1.47 11.07 -21.43
C SER A 94 -2.07 9.67 -21.51
N LYS A 95 -2.40 9.17 -22.68
CA LYS A 95 -2.97 7.80 -22.85
C LYS A 95 -2.08 6.71 -22.25
N ARG A 96 -0.77 6.97 -22.06
CA ARG A 96 0.20 5.98 -21.61
C ARG A 96 0.97 6.38 -20.36
N VAL A 97 0.88 7.62 -19.91
CA VAL A 97 1.64 8.11 -18.77
C VAL A 97 0.71 8.46 -17.62
N TYR A 98 0.85 7.73 -16.54
CA TYR A 98 0.19 8.00 -15.26
C TYR A 98 1.23 8.46 -14.24
N PHE A 99 0.89 9.43 -13.39
CA PHE A 99 1.75 9.87 -12.30
C PHE A 99 1.06 9.75 -10.94
N TYR A 100 1.86 9.68 -9.90
CA TYR A 100 1.40 9.60 -8.53
C TYR A 100 2.43 10.20 -7.58
N ILE A 101 2.02 11.19 -6.79
CA ILE A 101 2.85 11.85 -5.78
C ILE A 101 2.08 11.88 -4.47
N GLN A 102 2.72 11.44 -3.38
CA GLN A 102 2.11 11.36 -2.05
C GLN A 102 3.05 11.88 -0.97
N PRO A 103 2.95 13.13 -0.53
CA PRO A 103 3.53 13.60 0.71
C PRO A 103 2.76 13.07 1.93
N ASP A 104 3.46 12.91 3.05
CA ASP A 104 2.92 12.60 4.38
C ASP A 104 3.43 13.67 5.36
N PHE A 105 2.53 14.43 5.95
CA PHE A 105 2.83 15.52 6.86
C PHE A 105 2.89 15.11 8.34
N ALA A 106 2.70 13.81 8.63
CA ALA A 106 2.78 13.25 9.98
C ALA A 106 4.03 12.37 10.17
N SER A 107 5.13 12.73 9.54
CA SER A 107 6.44 12.11 9.75
C SER A 107 7.19 12.77 10.89
N SER A 108 8.22 12.12 11.40
CA SER A 108 9.13 12.68 12.42
C SER A 108 10.57 12.67 11.93
N ALA A 109 11.35 13.64 12.35
CA ALA A 109 12.78 13.74 12.12
C ALA A 109 13.47 14.06 13.47
N GLY A 110 14.21 13.08 13.99
CA GLY A 110 14.73 13.16 15.37
C GLY A 110 13.60 13.36 16.38
N THR A 111 13.67 14.40 17.19
CA THR A 111 12.65 14.77 18.18
C THR A 111 11.52 15.64 17.62
N THR A 112 11.66 16.13 16.38
CA THR A 112 10.67 17.00 15.75
C THR A 112 9.59 16.18 15.05
N GLY A 113 8.34 16.42 15.40
CA GLY A 113 7.19 15.83 14.75
C GLY A 113 6.59 16.67 13.63
N HIS A 114 5.68 16.04 12.85
CA HIS A 114 4.93 16.71 11.79
C HIS A 114 5.79 17.34 10.69
N VAL A 115 6.87 16.66 10.30
CA VAL A 115 7.66 17.03 9.12
C VAL A 115 7.07 16.41 7.86
N ALA A 116 7.15 17.14 6.77
CA ALA A 116 6.74 16.62 5.46
C ALA A 116 7.77 15.60 4.95
N GLN A 117 7.30 14.43 4.55
CA GLN A 117 8.13 13.38 3.94
C GLN A 117 7.48 12.88 2.65
N LEU A 118 8.28 12.72 1.61
CA LEU A 118 7.81 12.11 0.38
C LEU A 118 7.63 10.59 0.58
N ARG A 119 6.40 10.10 0.40
CA ARG A 119 6.11 8.66 0.50
C ARG A 119 6.18 7.99 -0.86
N ASP A 120 5.44 8.50 -1.82
CA ASP A 120 5.43 8.01 -3.19
C ASP A 120 5.70 9.16 -4.16
N ALA A 121 6.54 8.93 -5.16
CA ALA A 121 6.77 9.81 -6.29
C ALA A 121 7.19 8.94 -7.47
N TYR A 122 6.24 8.59 -8.33
CA TYR A 122 6.51 7.72 -9.46
C TYR A 122 5.61 8.04 -10.65
N PHE A 123 6.00 7.52 -11.78
CA PHE A 123 5.15 7.46 -12.96
C PHE A 123 5.12 6.04 -13.54
N ASP A 124 3.99 5.68 -14.12
CA ASP A 124 3.80 4.45 -14.89
C ASP A 124 3.79 4.79 -16.38
N LEU A 125 4.62 4.11 -17.16
CA LEU A 125 4.63 4.15 -18.62
C LEU A 125 3.95 2.89 -19.16
N GLY A 126 2.81 3.05 -19.80
CA GLY A 126 2.12 1.97 -20.52
C GLY A 126 2.81 1.65 -21.85
N LEU A 127 3.14 0.39 -22.07
CA LEU A 127 3.86 -0.06 -23.27
C LEU A 127 2.92 -0.45 -24.41
N ASP A 128 1.65 -0.76 -24.11
CA ASP A 128 0.63 -1.16 -25.06
C ASP A 128 -0.62 -0.27 -24.98
N LYS A 129 -1.58 -0.45 -25.91
CA LYS A 129 -2.79 0.38 -26.01
C LYS A 129 -3.68 0.31 -24.77
N ASN A 130 -3.68 -0.81 -24.07
CA ASN A 130 -4.52 -1.07 -22.90
C ASN A 130 -3.78 -0.82 -21.57
N ASN A 131 -2.49 -0.44 -21.63
CA ASN A 131 -1.60 -0.34 -20.47
C ASN A 131 -1.56 -1.63 -19.63
N GLU A 132 -1.66 -2.80 -20.30
CA GLU A 132 -1.55 -4.11 -19.67
C GLU A 132 -0.10 -4.38 -19.22
N PHE A 133 0.86 -3.93 -20.03
CA PHE A 133 2.29 -3.91 -19.72
C PHE A 133 2.72 -2.51 -19.33
N ARG A 134 3.33 -2.36 -18.17
CA ARG A 134 3.73 -1.06 -17.62
C ARG A 134 5.11 -1.11 -17.00
N ILE A 135 5.85 -0.03 -17.12
CA ILE A 135 7.07 0.22 -16.36
C ILE A 135 6.77 1.36 -15.38
N ARG A 136 6.99 1.13 -14.10
CA ARG A 136 6.97 2.13 -13.04
C ARG A 136 8.38 2.57 -12.72
N LEU A 137 8.63 3.87 -12.69
CA LEU A 137 9.90 4.46 -12.31
C LEU A 137 9.68 5.46 -11.19
N GLY A 138 10.53 5.40 -10.16
CA GLY A 138 10.52 6.31 -9.03
C GLY A 138 10.33 5.61 -7.69
N GLN A 139 10.05 6.40 -6.65
CA GLN A 139 9.80 5.89 -5.31
C GLN A 139 8.36 5.40 -5.19
N SER A 140 8.19 4.11 -4.98
CA SER A 140 6.89 3.47 -4.84
C SER A 140 6.95 2.25 -3.93
N LYS A 141 5.81 1.67 -3.63
CA LYS A 141 5.77 0.40 -2.90
C LYS A 141 6.46 -0.69 -3.68
N VAL A 142 7.35 -1.42 -3.00
CA VAL A 142 7.98 -2.63 -3.52
C VAL A 142 6.92 -3.73 -3.60
N PRO A 143 6.80 -4.46 -4.73
CA PRO A 143 5.77 -5.49 -4.90
C PRO A 143 6.08 -6.78 -4.14
N PHE A 144 6.27 -6.66 -2.82
CA PHE A 144 6.50 -7.76 -1.88
C PHE A 144 5.62 -7.62 -0.64
N GLY A 145 4.78 -8.63 -0.38
CA GLY A 145 3.79 -8.66 0.70
C GLY A 145 2.47 -7.97 0.31
N PHE A 146 1.37 -8.71 0.37
CA PHE A 146 0.03 -8.15 0.10
C PHE A 146 -0.27 -6.99 1.06
N GLU A 147 0.00 -7.18 2.37
CA GLU A 147 -0.22 -6.15 3.38
C GLU A 147 0.70 -4.93 3.18
N ASN A 148 1.92 -5.13 2.67
CA ASN A 148 2.81 -4.02 2.29
C ASN A 148 2.24 -3.20 1.14
N MET A 149 1.62 -3.85 0.16
CA MET A 149 1.01 -3.18 -0.98
C MET A 149 -0.33 -2.51 -0.64
N GLN A 150 -1.07 -2.98 0.36
CA GLN A 150 -2.29 -2.30 0.82
C GLN A 150 -2.01 -0.86 1.24
N SER A 151 -2.87 0.06 0.85
CA SER A 151 -2.89 1.39 1.43
C SER A 151 -3.21 1.31 2.92
N SER A 152 -2.54 2.11 3.76
CA SER A 152 -2.81 2.14 5.19
C SER A 152 -4.22 2.59 5.57
N GLN A 153 -4.93 3.23 4.65
CA GLN A 153 -6.36 3.55 4.80
C GLN A 153 -7.29 2.36 4.54
N ASN A 154 -6.78 1.26 3.98
CA ASN A 154 -7.57 0.08 3.62
C ASN A 154 -7.28 -1.13 4.50
N ARG A 155 -6.32 -1.07 5.41
CA ARG A 155 -6.00 -2.19 6.30
C ARG A 155 -6.95 -2.24 7.47
N LEU A 156 -7.36 -3.44 7.87
CA LEU A 156 -8.14 -3.67 9.09
C LEU A 156 -7.28 -3.50 10.34
N PRO A 157 -6.13 -4.21 10.48
CA PRO A 157 -5.23 -3.98 11.60
C PRO A 157 -4.54 -2.63 11.48
N LEU A 158 -4.32 -1.98 12.61
CA LEU A 158 -3.75 -0.64 12.68
C LEU A 158 -2.32 -0.57 12.14
N ASP A 159 -1.54 -1.64 12.29
CA ASP A 159 -0.17 -1.74 11.79
C ASP A 159 0.06 -3.05 11.07
N ARG A 160 1.11 -3.11 10.23
CA ARG A 160 1.52 -4.30 9.49
C ARG A 160 2.11 -5.36 10.42
N ALA A 161 1.96 -6.61 10.05
CA ALA A 161 2.62 -7.71 10.72
C ALA A 161 4.15 -7.55 10.69
N ASP A 162 4.82 -7.94 11.77
CA ASP A 162 6.28 -7.81 11.92
C ASP A 162 7.06 -8.51 10.80
N ALA A 163 6.59 -9.67 10.35
CA ALA A 163 7.19 -10.41 9.26
C ALA A 163 7.24 -9.61 7.94
N LEU A 164 6.23 -8.81 7.64
CA LEU A 164 6.15 -8.01 6.42
C LEU A 164 6.85 -6.65 6.60
N ASN A 165 6.73 -6.05 7.77
CA ASN A 165 7.40 -4.79 8.07
C ASN A 165 8.93 -4.94 8.12
N SER A 166 9.45 -6.07 8.62
CA SER A 166 10.88 -6.36 8.65
C SER A 166 11.48 -6.59 7.26
N ALA A 167 10.67 -6.98 6.27
CA ALA A 167 11.12 -7.16 4.90
C ALA A 167 11.40 -5.82 4.21
N VAL A 168 10.40 -4.95 4.18
CA VAL A 168 10.49 -3.62 3.55
C VAL A 168 9.88 -2.61 4.51
N THR A 169 10.71 -1.99 5.34
CA THR A 169 10.23 -0.93 6.24
C THR A 169 9.71 0.26 5.42
N ASN A 170 8.69 0.93 5.91
CA ASN A 170 8.00 1.98 5.16
C ASN A 170 7.38 1.55 3.81
N GLU A 171 7.45 0.26 3.42
CA GLU A 171 6.83 -0.38 2.25
C GLU A 171 7.43 0.03 0.90
N ARG A 172 8.28 1.04 0.84
CA ARG A 172 8.68 1.73 -0.39
C ARG A 172 10.18 1.77 -0.58
N ASP A 173 10.55 1.87 -1.85
CA ASP A 173 11.93 2.18 -2.24
C ASP A 173 11.96 2.87 -3.61
N LEU A 174 13.09 3.43 -3.96
CA LEU A 174 13.39 3.98 -5.28
C LEU A 174 13.82 2.86 -6.22
N GLY A 175 13.14 2.72 -7.37
CA GLY A 175 13.44 1.63 -8.29
C GLY A 175 12.70 1.70 -9.61
N ALA A 176 12.87 0.65 -10.39
CA ALA A 176 12.19 0.39 -11.64
C ALA A 176 11.45 -0.95 -11.57
N PHE A 177 10.15 -0.93 -11.83
CA PHE A 177 9.29 -2.11 -11.70
C PHE A 177 8.48 -2.30 -12.97
N PHE A 178 8.53 -3.50 -13.51
CA PHE A 178 7.66 -3.96 -14.58
C PHE A 178 6.42 -4.61 -13.99
N TYR A 179 5.25 -4.28 -14.54
CA TYR A 179 3.96 -4.86 -14.17
C TYR A 179 3.22 -5.35 -15.41
N TRP A 180 2.64 -6.52 -15.30
CA TRP A 180 1.73 -7.05 -16.29
C TRP A 180 0.42 -7.52 -15.66
N ALA A 181 -0.70 -7.10 -16.24
CA ALA A 181 -2.01 -7.65 -15.97
C ALA A 181 -2.97 -7.39 -17.14
N PRO A 182 -3.80 -8.36 -17.55
CA PRO A 182 -4.87 -8.14 -18.49
C PRO A 182 -5.83 -7.03 -18.04
N LYS A 183 -6.37 -6.26 -18.97
CA LYS A 183 -7.28 -5.13 -18.69
C LYS A 183 -8.43 -5.49 -17.75
N GLY A 184 -9.06 -6.67 -17.95
CA GLY A 184 -10.14 -7.15 -17.08
C GLY A 184 -9.68 -7.35 -15.63
N THR A 185 -8.49 -7.94 -15.44
CA THR A 185 -7.90 -8.15 -14.12
C THR A 185 -7.53 -6.83 -13.45
N ARG A 186 -7.00 -5.85 -14.18
CA ARG A 186 -6.74 -4.50 -13.67
C ARG A 186 -8.01 -3.81 -13.16
N THR A 187 -9.10 -3.94 -13.92
CA THR A 187 -10.42 -3.43 -13.51
C THR A 187 -10.88 -4.12 -12.23
N LEU A 188 -10.71 -5.44 -12.12
CA LEU A 188 -11.04 -6.20 -10.91
C LEU A 188 -10.21 -5.74 -9.71
N LEU A 189 -8.89 -5.67 -9.82
CA LEU A 189 -7.99 -5.19 -8.75
C LEU A 189 -8.38 -3.79 -8.25
N SER A 190 -8.69 -2.88 -9.16
CA SER A 190 -9.16 -1.54 -8.83
C SER A 190 -10.52 -1.54 -8.11
N SER A 191 -11.43 -2.44 -8.51
CA SER A 191 -12.74 -2.57 -7.86
C SER A 191 -12.66 -3.10 -6.43
N LEU A 192 -11.71 -4.00 -6.15
CA LEU A 192 -11.49 -4.53 -4.79
C LEU A 192 -11.14 -3.44 -3.77
N VAL A 193 -10.44 -2.39 -4.22
CA VAL A 193 -10.15 -1.21 -3.40
C VAL A 193 -11.37 -0.28 -3.32
N ARG A 194 -11.94 0.09 -4.47
CA ARG A 194 -13.06 1.03 -4.56
C ARG A 194 -14.30 0.55 -3.78
N ASP A 195 -14.59 -0.74 -3.83
CA ASP A 195 -15.77 -1.34 -3.22
C ASP A 195 -15.58 -1.65 -1.72
N GLY A 196 -14.41 -1.28 -1.14
CA GLY A 196 -14.08 -1.43 0.27
C GLY A 196 -13.75 -2.86 0.69
N LEU A 197 -13.37 -3.73 -0.26
CA LEU A 197 -13.04 -5.13 -0.01
C LEU A 197 -11.60 -5.35 0.48
N LYS A 198 -10.94 -4.28 0.93
CA LYS A 198 -9.57 -4.34 1.49
C LYS A 198 -8.50 -4.81 0.49
N GLY A 199 -8.66 -4.47 -0.79
CA GLY A 199 -7.70 -4.79 -1.84
C GLY A 199 -6.36 -4.07 -1.69
N SER A 200 -5.30 -4.63 -2.27
CA SER A 200 -3.95 -4.04 -2.28
C SER A 200 -3.78 -2.93 -3.34
N GLY A 201 -4.56 -2.98 -4.40
CA GLY A 201 -4.41 -2.12 -5.59
C GLY A 201 -3.85 -2.88 -6.80
N ASP A 202 -3.67 -2.16 -7.91
CA ASP A 202 -3.18 -2.73 -9.16
C ASP A 202 -1.64 -2.76 -9.22
N TYR A 203 -1.07 -3.83 -8.70
CA TYR A 203 0.36 -4.17 -8.82
C TYR A 203 0.61 -5.30 -9.85
N GLY A 204 -0.28 -5.47 -10.81
CA GLY A 204 -0.19 -6.53 -11.82
C GLY A 204 -0.52 -7.93 -11.30
N VAL A 205 -0.68 -8.85 -12.23
CA VAL A 205 -0.67 -10.30 -11.97
C VAL A 205 0.77 -10.79 -11.84
N PHE A 206 1.64 -10.31 -12.71
CA PHE A 206 3.08 -10.49 -12.63
C PHE A 206 3.77 -9.14 -12.42
N ALA A 207 4.75 -9.12 -11.53
CA ALA A 207 5.64 -8.00 -11.30
C ALA A 207 7.09 -8.49 -11.19
N PHE A 208 8.01 -7.68 -11.73
CA PHE A 208 9.45 -7.86 -11.57
C PHE A 208 10.10 -6.49 -11.49
N GLY A 209 11.14 -6.33 -10.66
CA GLY A 209 11.81 -5.04 -10.57
C GLY A 209 13.13 -5.07 -9.85
N ALA A 210 13.84 -3.95 -9.98
CA ALA A 210 15.09 -3.66 -9.28
C ALA A 210 14.94 -2.36 -8.50
N TYR A 211 15.47 -2.32 -7.27
CA TYR A 211 15.37 -1.16 -6.38
C TYR A 211 16.60 -1.07 -5.46
N ASN A 212 16.81 0.09 -4.84
CA ASN A 212 18.02 0.33 -4.04
C ASN A 212 18.17 -0.62 -2.83
N GLY A 213 17.08 -1.03 -2.21
CA GLY A 213 17.11 -1.94 -1.06
C GLY A 213 17.32 -1.25 0.30
N GLN A 214 17.56 0.06 0.34
CA GLN A 214 17.81 0.83 1.58
C GLN A 214 16.54 1.44 2.19
N THR A 215 15.37 1.25 1.58
CA THR A 215 14.07 1.83 1.94
C THR A 215 13.88 3.29 1.49
N ALA A 216 12.63 3.74 1.52
CA ALA A 216 12.26 5.09 1.09
C ALA A 216 13.07 6.18 1.77
N ASN A 217 13.49 7.19 0.99
CA ASN A 217 14.21 8.38 1.44
C ASN A 217 15.58 8.09 2.08
N GLN A 218 16.18 6.96 1.74
CA GLN A 218 17.56 6.63 2.08
C GLN A 218 18.42 6.58 0.82
N THR A 219 19.66 7.04 0.94
CA THR A 219 20.63 6.95 -0.14
C THR A 219 21.13 5.52 -0.31
N GLU A 220 21.46 5.14 -1.54
CA GLU A 220 22.17 3.89 -1.84
C GLU A 220 23.54 3.86 -1.13
N ARG A 221 23.93 2.69 -0.59
CA ARG A 221 25.14 2.56 0.25
C ARG A 221 26.12 1.48 -0.18
N ASN A 222 25.71 0.58 -1.06
CA ASN A 222 26.54 -0.60 -1.38
C ASN A 222 26.65 -0.90 -2.88
N ASN A 223 26.02 -0.11 -3.75
CA ASN A 223 25.92 -0.30 -5.19
C ASN A 223 25.35 -1.67 -5.62
N ASN A 224 24.54 -2.28 -4.76
CA ASN A 224 23.87 -3.55 -5.02
C ASN A 224 22.35 -3.36 -5.03
N LEU A 225 21.73 -3.50 -6.19
CA LEU A 225 20.29 -3.45 -6.29
C LEU A 225 19.67 -4.71 -5.71
N HIS A 226 18.53 -4.53 -5.04
CA HIS A 226 17.63 -5.63 -4.72
C HIS A 226 16.74 -5.94 -5.92
N PHE A 227 16.49 -7.22 -6.14
CA PHE A 227 15.55 -7.70 -7.16
C PHE A 227 14.32 -8.30 -6.50
N VAL A 228 13.17 -8.03 -7.06
CA VAL A 228 11.88 -8.55 -6.58
C VAL A 228 11.09 -9.14 -7.71
N SER A 229 10.40 -10.25 -7.45
CA SER A 229 9.40 -10.82 -8.35
C SER A 229 8.13 -11.18 -7.59
N ARG A 230 6.99 -11.09 -8.26
CA ARG A 230 5.67 -11.42 -7.73
C ARG A 230 4.79 -12.00 -8.80
N LEU A 231 4.07 -13.06 -8.45
CA LEU A 231 2.96 -13.62 -9.21
C LEU A 231 1.75 -13.72 -8.28
N SER A 232 0.65 -13.08 -8.64
CA SER A 232 -0.59 -13.12 -7.85
C SER A 232 -1.78 -12.83 -8.76
N CYS A 233 -2.80 -13.64 -8.71
CA CYS A 233 -3.93 -13.54 -9.62
C CYS A 233 -5.25 -13.55 -8.84
N PRO A 234 -6.07 -12.48 -8.91
CA PRO A 234 -7.42 -12.51 -8.39
C PRO A 234 -8.33 -13.36 -9.28
N ILE A 235 -8.96 -14.36 -8.69
CA ILE A 235 -9.85 -15.32 -9.35
C ILE A 235 -11.25 -15.16 -8.77
N LYS A 236 -12.22 -14.93 -9.64
CA LYS A 236 -13.63 -14.88 -9.25
C LYS A 236 -14.25 -16.27 -9.32
N ILE A 237 -14.75 -16.75 -8.18
CA ILE A 237 -15.44 -18.03 -8.03
C ILE A 237 -16.87 -17.77 -7.54
N LYS A 238 -17.86 -17.81 -8.44
CA LYS A 238 -19.24 -17.42 -8.13
C LYS A 238 -19.29 -16.01 -7.52
N ASN A 239 -19.73 -15.89 -6.27
CA ASN A 239 -19.85 -14.62 -5.56
C ASN A 239 -18.58 -14.25 -4.78
N GLN A 240 -17.62 -15.14 -4.69
CA GLN A 240 -16.36 -14.94 -3.97
C GLN A 240 -15.22 -14.56 -4.91
N ILE A 241 -14.21 -13.92 -4.35
CA ILE A 241 -12.97 -13.60 -5.05
C ILE A 241 -11.82 -14.05 -4.13
N ILE A 242 -10.92 -14.86 -4.70
CA ILE A 242 -9.69 -15.28 -4.04
C ILE A 242 -8.48 -14.72 -4.79
N GLU A 243 -7.40 -14.47 -4.08
CA GLU A 243 -6.13 -14.02 -4.67
C GLU A 243 -4.98 -14.80 -4.02
N PRO A 244 -4.58 -15.96 -4.58
CA PRO A 244 -3.33 -16.62 -4.22
C PRO A 244 -2.15 -15.87 -4.85
N GLY A 245 -1.01 -15.90 -4.17
CA GLY A 245 0.21 -15.27 -4.68
C GLY A 245 1.48 -15.88 -4.11
N ILE A 246 2.57 -15.72 -4.86
CA ILE A 246 3.94 -16.01 -4.44
C ILE A 246 4.83 -14.85 -4.84
N GLN A 247 5.82 -14.54 -4.01
CA GLN A 247 6.73 -13.44 -4.23
C GLN A 247 8.07 -13.72 -3.58
N ALA A 248 9.11 -13.14 -4.15
CA ALA A 248 10.47 -13.27 -3.63
C ALA A 248 11.26 -11.99 -3.86
N TYR A 249 12.22 -11.71 -3.00
CA TYR A 249 13.27 -10.74 -3.26
C TYR A 249 14.61 -11.22 -2.76
N SER A 250 15.69 -10.68 -3.31
CA SER A 250 17.07 -10.91 -2.88
C SER A 250 17.92 -9.67 -3.15
N GLY A 251 18.84 -9.36 -2.26
CA GLY A 251 19.81 -8.28 -2.39
C GLY A 251 20.77 -8.18 -1.22
N GLN A 252 21.55 -7.12 -1.19
CA GLN A 252 22.51 -6.82 -0.13
C GLN A 252 22.07 -5.58 0.64
N PHE A 253 21.82 -5.70 1.94
CA PHE A 253 21.40 -4.59 2.79
C PHE A 253 22.56 -4.07 3.64
N THR A 254 22.80 -2.75 3.61
CA THR A 254 23.77 -2.09 4.47
C THR A 254 23.07 -1.54 5.72
N LEU A 255 23.55 -1.95 6.89
CA LEU A 255 22.95 -1.51 8.17
C LEU A 255 23.07 0.00 8.36
N LEU A 256 22.01 0.60 8.87
CA LEU A 256 21.92 2.05 9.08
C LEU A 256 22.59 2.48 10.39
N SER A 257 22.47 1.66 11.42
CA SER A 257 22.98 1.97 12.76
C SER A 257 23.43 0.70 13.50
N THR A 258 24.54 0.82 14.20
CA THR A 258 25.10 -0.24 15.06
C THR A 258 25.67 0.38 16.33
N SER A 259 25.49 -0.31 17.46
CA SER A 259 26.06 0.07 18.75
C SER A 259 27.58 -0.03 18.74
N SER A 260 28.25 0.74 19.60
CA SER A 260 29.69 0.61 19.83
C SER A 260 29.97 -0.74 20.51
N GLY A 261 30.93 -1.52 19.97
CA GLY A 261 31.26 -2.84 20.48
C GLY A 261 30.64 -4.01 19.74
N VAL A 262 29.60 -3.77 18.92
CA VAL A 262 29.02 -4.84 18.08
C VAL A 262 30.00 -5.24 16.98
N LYS A 263 30.29 -6.54 16.88
CA LYS A 263 31.11 -7.13 15.83
C LYS A 263 30.28 -7.21 14.53
N LYS A 264 30.81 -6.67 13.45
CA LYS A 264 30.17 -6.62 12.15
C LYS A 264 31.21 -6.78 11.03
N ASN A 265 30.76 -7.11 9.82
CA ASN A 265 31.66 -7.10 8.68
C ASN A 265 32.12 -5.66 8.34
N GLU A 266 33.25 -5.52 7.67
CA GLU A 266 33.88 -4.23 7.37
C GLU A 266 32.93 -3.24 6.67
N LYS A 267 32.09 -3.73 5.75
CA LYS A 267 31.15 -2.91 4.97
C LYS A 267 29.79 -2.76 5.65
N SER A 268 29.53 -3.45 6.76
CA SER A 268 28.22 -3.54 7.42
C SER A 268 27.09 -3.96 6.46
N THR A 269 27.42 -4.76 5.43
CA THR A 269 26.52 -5.16 4.34
C THR A 269 26.28 -6.67 4.39
N TYR A 270 25.03 -7.08 4.36
CA TYR A 270 24.60 -8.46 4.58
C TYR A 270 23.59 -8.89 3.53
N LEU A 271 23.62 -10.16 3.15
CA LEU A 271 22.57 -10.76 2.32
C LEU A 271 21.21 -10.63 3.02
N ASP A 272 20.19 -10.26 2.25
CA ASP A 272 18.79 -10.18 2.68
C ASP A 272 17.90 -10.71 1.57
N GLU A 273 17.27 -11.84 1.81
CA GLU A 273 16.41 -12.49 0.83
C GLU A 273 15.24 -13.20 1.49
N ARG A 274 14.10 -13.18 0.81
CA ARG A 274 12.88 -13.84 1.27
C ARG A 274 12.04 -14.37 0.14
N VAL A 275 11.31 -15.44 0.46
CA VAL A 275 10.18 -15.94 -0.33
C VAL A 275 8.93 -15.86 0.54
N ALA A 276 7.82 -15.44 -0.02
CA ALA A 276 6.54 -15.33 0.67
C ALA A 276 5.40 -15.95 -0.15
N GLY A 277 4.52 -16.67 0.53
CA GLY A 277 3.21 -17.07 0.02
C GLY A 277 2.11 -16.19 0.57
N THR A 278 1.12 -15.86 -0.24
CA THR A 278 -0.05 -15.07 0.16
C THR A 278 -1.34 -15.74 -0.28
N PHE A 279 -2.37 -15.59 0.52
CA PHE A 279 -3.72 -16.03 0.20
C PHE A 279 -4.73 -15.00 0.72
N VAL A 280 -5.56 -14.49 -0.17
CA VAL A 280 -6.64 -13.57 0.18
C VAL A 280 -7.97 -14.14 -0.29
N LEU A 281 -8.91 -14.27 0.63
CA LEU A 281 -10.34 -14.42 0.36
C LEU A 281 -10.98 -13.07 0.70
N TYR A 282 -11.47 -12.36 -0.32
CA TYR A 282 -12.03 -11.03 -0.12
C TYR A 282 -13.36 -11.07 0.64
N PRO A 283 -13.62 -10.14 1.59
CA PRO A 283 -14.78 -10.21 2.48
C PRO A 283 -16.11 -10.00 1.73
N LYS A 284 -16.79 -11.14 1.43
CA LYS A 284 -18.12 -11.20 0.80
C LYS A 284 -18.98 -12.33 1.37
N PRO A 285 -19.52 -12.26 2.59
CA PRO A 285 -19.17 -11.32 3.66
C PRO A 285 -17.93 -11.75 4.44
N PHE A 286 -17.56 -13.05 4.45
CA PHE A 286 -16.40 -13.57 5.18
C PHE A 286 -15.13 -13.34 4.37
N GLY A 287 -14.07 -12.89 5.05
CA GLY A 287 -12.75 -12.63 4.47
C GLY A 287 -11.63 -13.29 5.24
N ILE A 288 -10.59 -13.70 4.52
CA ILE A 288 -9.31 -14.19 5.06
C ILE A 288 -8.20 -13.45 4.32
N GLN A 289 -7.20 -12.96 5.05
CA GLN A 289 -5.95 -12.47 4.51
C GLN A 289 -4.81 -13.15 5.25
N ALA A 290 -4.00 -13.92 4.57
CA ALA A 290 -2.91 -14.67 5.14
C ALA A 290 -1.64 -14.51 4.31
N GLU A 291 -0.52 -14.32 5.00
CA GLU A 291 0.82 -14.28 4.39
C GLU A 291 1.81 -14.98 5.30
N TYR A 292 2.76 -15.69 4.70
CA TYR A 292 3.88 -16.28 5.40
C TYR A 292 5.15 -16.13 4.58
N ASN A 293 6.24 -15.70 5.20
CA ASN A 293 7.54 -15.61 4.56
C ASN A 293 8.62 -16.38 5.32
N ILE A 294 9.60 -16.85 4.56
CA ILE A 294 10.83 -17.47 5.01
C ILE A 294 11.99 -16.83 4.26
N GLY A 295 13.16 -16.82 4.85
CA GLY A 295 14.35 -16.27 4.22
C GLY A 295 15.53 -16.19 5.16
N GLN A 296 16.47 -15.35 4.83
CA GLN A 296 17.64 -15.04 5.65
C GLN A 296 17.99 -13.57 5.56
N GLY A 297 18.62 -13.06 6.60
CA GLY A 297 19.03 -11.67 6.68
C GLY A 297 19.85 -11.37 7.92
N PRO A 298 20.36 -10.13 8.06
CA PRO A 298 21.16 -9.75 9.23
C PRO A 298 20.32 -9.79 10.49
N GLN A 299 20.94 -10.31 11.56
CA GLN A 299 20.36 -10.41 12.89
C GLN A 299 21.44 -10.32 13.94
N PHE A 300 21.20 -9.58 15.01
CA PHE A 300 22.03 -9.55 16.18
C PHE A 300 22.08 -10.92 16.89
N ASN A 301 23.27 -11.35 17.23
CA ASN A 301 23.54 -12.55 18.01
C ASN A 301 24.17 -12.15 19.35
N LYS A 302 23.41 -12.30 20.44
CA LYS A 302 23.86 -11.94 21.80
C LYS A 302 24.97 -12.80 22.35
N ASP A 303 25.11 -14.05 21.87
CA ASP A 303 26.14 -14.97 22.38
C ASP A 303 27.54 -14.60 21.88
N THR A 304 27.63 -13.87 20.78
CA THR A 304 28.89 -13.47 20.14
C THR A 304 29.08 -11.96 20.05
N ASP A 305 28.08 -11.19 20.44
CA ASP A 305 27.95 -9.72 20.25
C ASP A 305 28.22 -9.31 18.80
N SER A 306 27.68 -10.09 17.86
CA SER A 306 27.92 -9.90 16.45
C SER A 306 26.63 -9.84 15.64
N ILE A 307 26.72 -9.27 14.44
CA ILE A 307 25.63 -9.30 13.44
C ILE A 307 25.97 -10.40 12.43
N GLU A 308 25.07 -11.37 12.31
CA GLU A 308 25.21 -12.54 11.46
C GLU A 308 24.05 -12.65 10.48
N ILE A 309 24.27 -13.34 9.36
CA ILE A 309 23.16 -13.75 8.47
C ILE A 309 22.49 -14.96 9.12
N ARG A 310 21.20 -14.82 9.45
CA ARG A 310 20.41 -15.87 10.08
C ARG A 310 19.10 -16.11 9.36
N ASN A 311 18.56 -17.31 9.50
CA ASN A 311 17.25 -17.67 9.01
C ASN A 311 16.18 -16.86 9.73
N LEU A 312 15.17 -16.44 8.97
CA LEU A 312 13.99 -15.76 9.48
C LEU A 312 12.71 -16.38 8.92
N LYS A 313 11.65 -16.29 9.70
CA LYS A 313 10.33 -16.80 9.29
C LYS A 313 9.22 -16.08 10.04
N GLY A 314 8.09 -15.99 9.40
CA GLY A 314 6.89 -15.44 10.05
C GLY A 314 5.81 -15.03 9.08
N GLY A 315 4.70 -14.66 9.65
CA GLY A 315 3.51 -14.27 8.88
C GLY A 315 2.35 -13.92 9.77
N TYR A 316 1.19 -13.84 9.17
CA TYR A 316 -0.05 -13.55 9.87
C TYR A 316 -1.24 -14.21 9.17
N ILE A 317 -2.33 -14.31 9.90
CA ILE A 317 -3.67 -14.59 9.39
C ILE A 317 -4.64 -13.60 10.00
N THR A 318 -5.41 -12.91 9.16
CA THR A 318 -6.53 -12.04 9.54
C THR A 318 -7.82 -12.63 9.03
N MET A 319 -8.81 -12.82 9.89
CA MET A 319 -10.16 -13.20 9.54
C MET A 319 -11.09 -12.01 9.79
N SER A 320 -12.03 -11.78 8.90
CA SER A 320 -12.95 -10.65 8.98
C SER A 320 -14.33 -10.99 8.47
N TYR A 321 -15.32 -10.20 8.86
CA TYR A 321 -16.70 -10.35 8.40
C TYR A 321 -17.29 -8.99 8.03
N LEU A 322 -17.67 -8.80 6.77
CA LEU A 322 -18.21 -7.55 6.26
C LEU A 322 -19.73 -7.47 6.49
N ILE A 323 -20.13 -6.56 7.36
CA ILE A 323 -21.52 -6.21 7.61
C ILE A 323 -21.78 -4.85 6.96
N LYS A 324 -22.48 -4.85 5.82
CA LYS A 324 -22.77 -3.65 5.06
C LYS A 324 -24.26 -3.38 5.03
N THR A 325 -24.66 -2.21 5.50
CA THR A 325 -26.04 -1.73 5.45
C THR A 325 -26.11 -0.50 4.52
N ALA A 326 -27.32 0.01 4.28
CA ALA A 326 -27.48 1.22 3.48
C ALA A 326 -26.83 2.48 4.10
N LYS A 327 -26.63 2.48 5.42
CA LYS A 327 -26.15 3.64 6.18
C LYS A 327 -24.73 3.52 6.68
N GLN A 328 -24.24 2.30 6.95
CA GLN A 328 -22.95 2.09 7.60
C GLN A 328 -22.33 0.75 7.21
N THR A 329 -21.02 0.65 7.43
CA THR A 329 -20.26 -0.59 7.30
C THR A 329 -19.59 -0.92 8.63
N ILE A 330 -19.64 -2.18 9.05
CA ILE A 330 -18.97 -2.68 10.26
C ILE A 330 -18.17 -3.92 9.85
N ILE A 331 -16.89 -3.99 10.25
CA ILE A 331 -16.02 -5.11 9.92
C ILE A 331 -15.31 -5.56 11.20
N PRO A 332 -15.89 -6.50 11.97
CA PRO A 332 -15.14 -7.19 13.02
C PRO A 332 -14.03 -8.04 12.39
N PHE A 333 -12.90 -8.12 13.08
CA PHE A 333 -11.77 -8.91 12.64
C PHE A 333 -10.95 -9.45 13.82
N VAL A 334 -10.23 -10.53 13.55
CA VAL A 334 -9.20 -11.08 14.43
C VAL A 334 -7.93 -11.30 13.61
N ARG A 335 -6.77 -11.10 14.23
CA ARG A 335 -5.48 -11.38 13.61
C ARG A 335 -4.56 -12.11 14.57
N GLY A 336 -3.93 -13.19 14.12
CA GLY A 336 -2.75 -13.78 14.73
C GLY A 336 -1.52 -13.48 13.90
N GLN A 337 -0.39 -13.10 14.54
CA GLN A 337 0.89 -12.94 13.87
C GLN A 337 2.04 -13.61 14.63
N TYR A 338 3.00 -14.07 13.87
CA TYR A 338 4.26 -14.64 14.36
C TYR A 338 5.41 -14.10 13.53
N TYR A 339 6.53 -13.82 14.20
CA TYR A 339 7.79 -13.51 13.55
C TYR A 339 8.96 -13.99 14.41
N ASP A 340 9.98 -14.59 13.77
CA ASP A 340 11.25 -14.95 14.37
C ASP A 340 12.36 -14.60 13.37
N GLY A 341 13.25 -13.65 13.73
CA GLY A 341 14.30 -13.16 12.85
C GLY A 341 14.78 -11.76 13.16
N GLY A 342 15.75 -11.29 12.41
CA GLY A 342 16.31 -9.95 12.53
C GLY A 342 15.42 -8.88 11.88
N LYS A 343 15.43 -7.68 12.45
CA LYS A 343 14.88 -6.48 11.83
C LYS A 343 16.01 -5.57 11.37
N LYS A 344 16.48 -5.78 10.17
CA LYS A 344 17.63 -5.11 9.53
C LYS A 344 17.61 -3.58 9.58
N HIS A 345 16.41 -2.96 9.72
CA HIS A 345 16.22 -1.51 9.75
C HIS A 345 16.30 -0.91 11.16
N GLU A 346 16.40 -1.75 12.19
CA GLU A 346 16.53 -1.32 13.57
C GLU A 346 18.01 -1.38 14.03
N LEU A 347 18.31 -0.78 15.19
CA LEU A 347 19.64 -0.79 15.78
C LEU A 347 20.17 -2.23 15.86
N ASP A 348 21.41 -2.45 15.45
CA ASP A 348 22.10 -3.74 15.46
C ASP A 348 21.41 -4.87 14.69
N ALA A 349 20.54 -4.56 13.73
CA ALA A 349 19.65 -5.55 13.11
C ALA A 349 18.93 -6.40 14.16
N ARG A 350 18.35 -5.74 15.15
CA ARG A 350 17.73 -6.29 16.37
C ARG A 350 17.04 -7.64 16.15
N SER A 351 17.36 -8.62 17.02
CA SER A 351 16.73 -9.95 17.02
C SER A 351 15.32 -9.87 17.58
N TYR A 352 14.35 -10.43 16.89
CA TYR A 352 12.95 -10.47 17.33
C TYR A 352 12.38 -11.87 17.38
N LYS A 353 11.52 -12.10 18.39
CA LYS A 353 10.54 -13.17 18.38
C LYS A 353 9.20 -12.62 18.86
N VAL A 354 8.22 -12.61 17.97
CA VAL A 354 6.90 -11.99 18.19
C VAL A 354 5.82 -13.04 18.09
N ASN A 355 4.92 -13.06 19.08
CA ASN A 355 3.65 -13.76 19.07
C ASN A 355 2.58 -12.75 19.49
N GLU A 356 1.65 -12.45 18.62
CA GLU A 356 0.64 -11.42 18.88
C GLU A 356 -0.72 -11.85 18.37
N PHE A 357 -1.73 -11.57 19.18
CA PHE A 357 -3.11 -11.77 18.83
C PHE A 357 -3.89 -10.46 18.98
N GLU A 358 -4.68 -10.12 17.99
CA GLU A 358 -5.42 -8.88 17.92
C GLU A 358 -6.90 -9.16 17.63
N ILE A 359 -7.78 -8.46 18.34
CA ILE A 359 -9.22 -8.46 18.11
C ILE A 359 -9.62 -7.02 17.86
N GLY A 360 -10.33 -6.77 16.77
CA GLY A 360 -10.72 -5.41 16.43
C GLY A 360 -12.04 -5.32 15.70
N VAL A 361 -12.50 -4.09 15.60
CA VAL A 361 -13.66 -3.71 14.81
C VAL A 361 -13.38 -2.40 14.09
N GLU A 362 -13.67 -2.38 12.81
CA GLU A 362 -13.73 -1.16 12.00
C GLU A 362 -15.21 -0.79 11.83
N TRP A 363 -15.53 0.47 12.10
CA TRP A 363 -16.87 1.03 11.92
C TRP A 363 -16.81 2.24 11.03
N GLN A 364 -17.52 2.22 9.92
CA GLN A 364 -17.67 3.31 8.98
C GLN A 364 -19.13 3.81 9.02
N PRO A 365 -19.46 4.78 9.90
CA PRO A 365 -20.78 5.41 9.93
C PRO A 365 -21.07 6.23 8.66
N HIS A 366 -20.03 6.66 7.97
CA HIS A 366 -20.08 7.38 6.71
C HIS A 366 -18.91 6.97 5.82
N LYS A 367 -19.05 7.11 4.49
CA LYS A 367 -18.01 6.75 3.51
C LYS A 367 -16.67 7.47 3.71
N THR A 368 -16.70 8.66 4.29
CA THR A 368 -15.52 9.49 4.52
C THR A 368 -14.96 9.38 5.92
N PHE A 369 -15.64 8.66 6.83
CA PHE A 369 -15.23 8.58 8.23
C PHE A 369 -15.20 7.12 8.72
N GLU A 370 -14.13 6.78 9.44
CA GLU A 370 -13.86 5.43 9.92
C GLU A 370 -13.31 5.49 11.35
N LEU A 371 -13.80 4.61 12.21
CA LEU A 371 -13.28 4.36 13.54
C LEU A 371 -12.80 2.91 13.63
N VAL A 372 -11.62 2.71 14.21
CA VAL A 372 -11.09 1.37 14.49
C VAL A 372 -10.76 1.28 15.98
N ALA A 373 -11.28 0.24 16.62
CA ALA A 373 -10.86 -0.18 17.96
C ALA A 373 -10.18 -1.54 17.84
N MET A 374 -8.96 -1.68 18.40
CA MET A 374 -8.20 -2.92 18.32
C MET A 374 -7.51 -3.22 19.65
N TYR A 375 -7.86 -4.36 20.23
CA TYR A 375 -7.23 -4.89 21.44
C TYR A 375 -6.11 -5.86 21.05
N THR A 376 -4.92 -5.64 21.57
CA THR A 376 -3.71 -6.41 21.26
C THR A 376 -3.23 -7.14 22.49
N ILE A 377 -2.94 -8.43 22.35
CA ILE A 377 -2.26 -9.28 23.32
C ILE A 377 -0.93 -9.67 22.69
N SER A 378 0.17 -9.23 23.27
CA SER A 378 1.50 -9.34 22.66
C SER A 378 2.51 -9.99 23.59
N ARG A 379 3.37 -10.81 23.00
CA ARG A 379 4.60 -11.35 23.61
C ARG A 379 5.74 -11.09 22.64
N ARG A 380 6.72 -10.30 23.06
CA ARG A 380 7.84 -9.89 22.22
C ARG A 380 9.16 -10.11 22.94
N ARG A 381 10.06 -10.83 22.33
CA ARG A 381 11.49 -10.74 22.62
C ARG A 381 12.10 -9.82 21.58
N PHE A 382 12.86 -8.81 21.98
CA PHE A 382 13.56 -7.90 21.08
C PHE A 382 14.90 -7.50 21.72
N GLU A 383 15.97 -7.97 21.09
CA GLU A 383 17.32 -7.96 21.66
C GLU A 383 18.29 -7.29 20.71
N ASP A 384 19.08 -6.37 21.25
CA ASP A 384 20.21 -5.71 20.65
C ASP A 384 21.40 -5.73 21.65
N PHE A 385 22.50 -5.10 21.31
CA PHE A 385 23.70 -5.07 22.14
C PHE A 385 23.46 -4.43 23.53
N GLU A 386 22.63 -3.39 23.60
CA GLU A 386 22.31 -2.69 24.85
C GLU A 386 21.21 -3.40 25.66
N LYS A 387 20.33 -4.13 25.00
CA LYS A 387 19.15 -4.78 25.60
C LYS A 387 19.15 -6.27 25.29
N GLN A 388 19.99 -6.99 25.98
CA GLN A 388 20.02 -8.45 25.93
C GLN A 388 18.95 -9.03 26.88
N ASP A 389 18.45 -10.23 26.58
CA ASP A 389 17.42 -10.95 27.36
C ASP A 389 16.10 -10.16 27.56
N ASN A 390 15.78 -9.28 26.63
CA ASN A 390 14.62 -8.41 26.70
C ASN A 390 13.35 -9.11 26.20
N PHE A 391 12.62 -9.74 27.10
CA PHE A 391 11.33 -10.35 26.84
C PHE A 391 10.23 -9.57 27.55
N GLN A 392 9.22 -9.14 26.80
CA GLN A 392 8.10 -8.35 27.28
C GLN A 392 6.77 -8.98 26.86
N SER A 393 5.80 -8.96 27.75
CA SER A 393 4.42 -9.36 27.44
C SER A 393 3.44 -8.37 28.02
N GLY A 394 2.33 -8.18 27.35
CA GLY A 394 1.32 -7.23 27.81
C GLY A 394 0.11 -7.16 26.88
N ARG A 395 -0.79 -6.29 27.24
CA ARG A 395 -2.06 -6.04 26.54
C ARG A 395 -2.31 -4.55 26.46
N LEU A 396 -2.95 -4.11 25.37
CA LEU A 396 -3.34 -2.71 25.21
C LEU A 396 -4.51 -2.58 24.23
N LEU A 397 -5.32 -1.52 24.41
CA LEU A 397 -6.35 -1.10 23.48
C LEU A 397 -5.81 0.08 22.66
N ARG A 398 -6.00 0.00 21.37
CA ARG A 398 -5.65 1.05 20.40
C ARG A 398 -6.91 1.56 19.70
N LEU A 399 -7.03 2.87 19.59
CA LEU A 399 -8.14 3.53 18.92
C LEU A 399 -7.62 4.39 17.78
N GLN A 400 -8.30 4.37 16.65
CA GLN A 400 -7.98 5.23 15.51
C GLN A 400 -9.26 5.81 14.89
N ALA A 401 -9.23 7.12 14.64
CA ALA A 401 -10.18 7.80 13.78
C ALA A 401 -9.52 8.16 12.46
N GLN A 402 -10.24 7.98 11.34
CA GLN A 402 -9.77 8.30 9.99
C GLN A 402 -10.82 9.10 9.24
N ILE A 403 -10.36 10.16 8.57
CA ILE A 403 -11.16 10.92 7.59
C ILE A 403 -10.51 10.74 6.23
N ASN A 404 -11.34 10.39 5.22
CA ASN A 404 -10.97 10.29 3.82
C ASN A 404 -11.64 11.42 3.02
N PHE A 405 -10.92 12.06 2.13
CA PHE A 405 -11.42 13.15 1.26
C PHE A 405 -10.81 13.09 -0.13
#